data_fa5197f70c31e8d11d90aaf192dc1187
#
_entry.id   fa5197f70c31e8d11d90aaf192dc1187
#
_cell.length_a   1.000
_cell.length_b   1.000
_cell.length_c   1.000
_cell.angle_alpha   90.00
_cell.angle_beta   90.00
_cell.angle_gamma   90.00
#
_symmetry.space_group_name_H-M   'P 1'
#
loop_
_entity.id
_entity.type
_entity.pdbx_description
1 polymer ?
#
loop_
_entity_poly.entity_id
_entity_poly.type
_entity_poly.pdbx_seq_one_letter_code
_entity_poly.pdbx_strand_id
1 'polypeptide(L)'
;MPNKKELGLAVVGCGVVGRIRATLAKDFPGIGWIGLSDMNERVGRDLKDDIDADYFTTDFRKLIVRPEVDAVIVATSTWGHVEPTLASVDAGHMLLIEKPLATDARESAEVLEAIQNAGVDAVVGYTQRFRRRFLVVKERIKTGQIGDVTAAVTRAFMNRMAPTGEVRLTQDRRYLTPMVVSGTHSLDMCLWLMGDAAKPVSIYARSTEKVMSELGTKDATFGVFTMEDGTIWSMNICWALPREWPGAVYGLEIGIVGTKGVIDIEDTHRDVVLASELPQGPAYNPDGLTIDVVRNVDFLTSFPPGDMYGGELWGPMREETNSWFQRIYNGKSTPHATAAEGHRNLLLTMAMDLSAKRGMELE
;
A
#
# COMPACT_ATOMS: atom_id res chain seq x y z
N MET A 1 1.03 4.98 -36.48
CA MET A 1 1.07 5.78 -35.23
C MET A 1 2.43 6.44 -35.19
N PRO A 2 2.58 7.73 -34.85
CA PRO A 2 3.90 8.30 -34.66
C PRO A 2 4.63 7.48 -33.59
N ASN A 3 5.92 7.19 -33.80
CA ASN A 3 6.76 6.52 -32.79
C ASN A 3 6.71 7.33 -31.51
N LYS A 4 5.96 6.85 -30.50
CA LYS A 4 6.08 7.40 -29.16
C LYS A 4 7.47 7.03 -28.63
N LYS A 5 8.16 8.02 -28.03
CA LYS A 5 9.42 7.80 -27.32
C LYS A 5 9.16 6.82 -26.17
N GLU A 6 9.95 5.77 -26.06
CA GLU A 6 9.96 4.91 -24.88
C GLU A 6 10.42 5.71 -23.69
N LEU A 7 9.83 5.42 -22.51
CA LEU A 7 10.16 6.10 -21.25
C LEU A 7 11.32 5.41 -20.53
N GLY A 8 12.13 6.19 -19.88
CA GLY A 8 13.12 5.71 -18.92
C GLY A 8 12.54 5.69 -17.50
N LEU A 9 12.65 4.55 -16.84
CA LEU A 9 12.18 4.32 -15.50
C LEU A 9 13.33 4.18 -14.50
N ALA A 10 13.28 4.94 -13.40
CA ALA A 10 14.11 4.70 -12.23
C ALA A 10 13.29 3.99 -11.14
N VAL A 11 13.89 2.99 -10.50
CA VAL A 11 13.31 2.33 -9.32
C VAL A 11 14.25 2.51 -8.14
N VAL A 12 13.80 3.20 -7.10
CA VAL A 12 14.55 3.45 -5.87
C VAL A 12 14.01 2.54 -4.77
N GLY A 13 14.84 1.60 -4.32
CA GLY A 13 14.48 0.47 -3.46
C GLY A 13 14.25 -0.80 -4.28
N CYS A 14 15.12 -1.80 -4.08
CA CYS A 14 15.11 -3.09 -4.79
C CYS A 14 14.63 -4.25 -3.90
N GLY A 15 13.91 -3.95 -2.81
CA GLY A 15 13.23 -4.93 -1.96
C GLY A 15 12.09 -5.63 -2.69
N VAL A 16 11.25 -6.38 -1.95
CA VAL A 16 10.15 -7.18 -2.53
C VAL A 16 9.27 -6.38 -3.49
N VAL A 17 8.81 -5.19 -3.07
CA VAL A 17 7.92 -4.36 -3.88
C VAL A 17 8.64 -3.76 -5.09
N GLY A 18 9.82 -3.18 -4.87
CA GLY A 18 10.61 -2.60 -5.97
C GLY A 18 11.01 -3.64 -7.02
N ARG A 19 11.37 -4.86 -6.60
CA ARG A 19 11.63 -5.99 -7.49
C ARG A 19 10.42 -6.31 -8.35
N ILE A 20 9.23 -6.45 -7.74
CA ILE A 20 8.00 -6.72 -8.48
C ILE A 20 7.74 -5.63 -9.53
N ARG A 21 7.81 -4.37 -9.14
CA ARG A 21 7.53 -3.23 -10.04
C ARG A 21 8.56 -3.12 -11.17
N ALA A 22 9.84 -3.35 -10.88
CA ALA A 22 10.91 -3.34 -11.87
C ALA A 22 10.76 -4.50 -12.89
N THR A 23 10.39 -5.70 -12.40
CA THR A 23 10.12 -6.85 -13.29
C THR A 23 8.94 -6.57 -14.23
N LEU A 24 7.86 -5.99 -13.71
CA LEU A 24 6.70 -5.60 -14.53
C LEU A 24 7.04 -4.51 -15.54
N ALA A 25 7.99 -3.62 -15.22
CA ALA A 25 8.45 -2.59 -16.14
C ALA A 25 9.22 -3.18 -17.32
N LYS A 26 10.02 -4.22 -17.11
CA LYS A 26 10.78 -4.91 -18.16
C LYS A 26 9.87 -5.46 -19.27
N ASP A 27 8.68 -5.92 -18.88
CA ASP A 27 7.71 -6.51 -19.81
C ASP A 27 6.76 -5.48 -20.44
N PHE A 28 6.84 -4.20 -20.03
CA PHE A 28 5.97 -3.17 -20.57
C PHE A 28 6.57 -2.48 -21.78
N PRO A 29 5.96 -2.59 -22.98
CA PRO A 29 6.56 -2.13 -24.24
C PRO A 29 6.83 -0.61 -24.32
N GLY A 30 6.29 0.18 -23.39
CA GLY A 30 6.50 1.62 -23.33
C GLY A 30 7.70 2.04 -22.47
N ILE A 31 8.37 1.10 -21.80
CA ILE A 31 9.57 1.33 -20.99
C ILE A 31 10.78 0.80 -21.77
N GLY A 32 11.69 1.68 -22.17
CA GLY A 32 12.86 1.34 -22.97
C GLY A 32 14.18 1.39 -22.21
N TRP A 33 14.17 1.89 -20.97
CA TRP A 33 15.34 1.97 -20.11
C TRP A 33 14.95 1.82 -18.64
N ILE A 34 15.71 1.02 -17.88
CA ILE A 34 15.47 0.77 -16.46
C ILE A 34 16.75 0.98 -15.66
N GLY A 35 16.72 1.94 -14.73
CA GLY A 35 17.76 2.14 -13.74
C GLY A 35 17.28 1.79 -12.33
N LEU A 36 18.19 1.21 -11.54
CA LEU A 36 17.91 0.73 -10.20
C LEU A 36 18.80 1.43 -9.17
N SER A 37 18.27 1.66 -7.98
CA SER A 37 19.07 2.11 -6.83
C SER A 37 18.64 1.41 -5.54
N ASP A 38 19.62 0.89 -4.80
CA ASP A 38 19.43 0.35 -3.46
C ASP A 38 20.71 0.55 -2.63
N MET A 39 20.58 0.91 -1.36
CA MET A 39 21.73 1.05 -0.46
C MET A 39 22.45 -0.29 -0.23
N ASN A 40 21.73 -1.41 -0.33
CA ASN A 40 22.29 -2.74 -0.32
C ASN A 40 22.74 -3.13 -1.73
N GLU A 41 24.05 -2.99 -1.98
CA GLU A 41 24.65 -3.26 -3.29
C GLU A 41 24.32 -4.65 -3.83
N ARG A 42 24.31 -5.68 -2.96
CA ARG A 42 24.01 -7.05 -3.37
C ARG A 42 22.58 -7.17 -3.88
N VAL A 43 21.60 -6.68 -3.12
CA VAL A 43 20.17 -6.74 -3.49
C VAL A 43 19.92 -6.03 -4.81
N GLY A 44 20.53 -4.85 -4.99
CA GLY A 44 20.37 -4.10 -6.22
C GLY A 44 21.05 -4.72 -7.44
N ARG A 45 22.25 -5.31 -7.28
CA ARG A 45 22.92 -6.03 -8.37
C ARG A 45 22.21 -7.31 -8.74
N ASP A 46 21.77 -8.10 -7.75
CA ASP A 46 20.99 -9.32 -8.00
C ASP A 46 19.73 -8.98 -8.84
N LEU A 47 19.00 -7.92 -8.48
CA LEU A 47 17.84 -7.49 -9.28
C LEU A 47 18.24 -7.00 -10.67
N LYS A 48 19.33 -6.22 -10.78
CA LYS A 48 19.82 -5.73 -12.06
C LYS A 48 20.09 -6.89 -13.03
N ASP A 49 20.77 -7.92 -12.54
CA ASP A 49 21.14 -9.08 -13.35
C ASP A 49 19.90 -9.94 -13.69
N ASP A 50 18.95 -10.11 -12.75
CA ASP A 50 17.72 -10.89 -12.95
C ASP A 50 16.82 -10.33 -14.06
N ILE A 51 16.70 -9.00 -14.16
CA ILE A 51 15.85 -8.35 -15.16
C ILE A 51 16.63 -7.71 -16.31
N ASP A 52 17.95 -7.85 -16.35
CA ASP A 52 18.83 -7.21 -17.33
C ASP A 52 18.55 -5.68 -17.38
N ALA A 53 18.59 -5.01 -16.21
CA ALA A 53 18.39 -3.57 -16.14
C ALA A 53 19.63 -2.81 -16.65
N ASP A 54 19.42 -1.62 -17.20
CA ASP A 54 20.48 -0.85 -17.88
C ASP A 54 21.49 -0.26 -16.92
N TYR A 55 21.06 0.16 -15.71
CA TYR A 55 21.89 0.85 -14.77
C TYR A 55 21.59 0.46 -13.31
N PHE A 56 22.65 0.49 -12.48
CA PHE A 56 22.53 0.34 -11.03
C PHE A 56 23.50 1.27 -10.29
N THR A 57 23.05 1.82 -9.17
CA THR A 57 23.88 2.58 -8.24
C THR A 57 23.38 2.43 -6.81
N THR A 58 24.27 2.60 -5.82
CA THR A 58 23.86 2.67 -4.40
C THR A 58 23.40 4.05 -3.95
N ASP A 59 23.50 5.06 -4.80
CA ASP A 59 23.11 6.44 -4.54
C ASP A 59 21.97 6.86 -5.48
N PHE A 60 20.75 6.94 -4.96
CA PHE A 60 19.58 7.30 -5.75
C PHE A 60 19.68 8.69 -6.40
N ARG A 61 20.45 9.61 -5.82
CA ARG A 61 20.63 10.95 -6.40
C ARG A 61 21.35 10.88 -7.73
N LYS A 62 22.31 9.95 -7.87
CA LYS A 62 22.99 9.70 -9.15
C LYS A 62 22.07 9.07 -10.20
N LEU A 63 21.10 8.29 -9.75
CA LEU A 63 20.11 7.68 -10.64
C LEU A 63 19.10 8.73 -11.15
N ILE A 64 18.53 9.51 -10.25
CA ILE A 64 17.45 10.47 -10.56
C ILE A 64 17.89 11.55 -11.55
N VAL A 65 19.13 12.01 -11.49
CA VAL A 65 19.64 13.07 -12.38
C VAL A 65 20.07 12.58 -13.77
N ARG A 66 19.91 11.31 -14.06
CA ARG A 66 20.28 10.76 -15.37
C ARG A 66 19.31 11.23 -16.46
N PRO A 67 19.83 11.60 -17.64
CA PRO A 67 19.01 12.14 -18.74
C PRO A 67 18.05 11.12 -19.34
N GLU A 68 18.25 9.83 -19.06
CA GLU A 68 17.35 8.75 -19.49
C GLU A 68 16.08 8.65 -18.65
N VAL A 69 16.05 9.20 -17.42
CA VAL A 69 14.94 9.05 -16.48
C VAL A 69 13.80 10.02 -16.82
N ASP A 70 12.63 9.49 -17.09
CA ASP A 70 11.38 10.21 -17.28
C ASP A 70 10.42 10.03 -16.09
N ALA A 71 10.52 8.89 -15.38
CA ALA A 71 9.62 8.51 -14.30
C ALA A 71 10.35 7.74 -13.18
N VAL A 72 9.86 7.86 -11.95
CA VAL A 72 10.49 7.25 -10.78
C VAL A 72 9.47 6.48 -9.95
N ILE A 73 9.80 5.24 -9.58
CA ILE A 73 9.13 4.48 -8.54
C ILE A 73 9.95 4.56 -7.26
N VAL A 74 9.33 5.05 -6.18
CA VAL A 74 9.93 5.06 -4.84
C VAL A 74 9.34 3.90 -4.05
N ALA A 75 10.15 2.85 -3.83
CA ALA A 75 9.77 1.60 -3.17
C ALA A 75 10.79 1.19 -2.09
N THR A 76 11.35 2.16 -1.41
CA THR A 76 12.25 1.99 -0.26
C THR A 76 11.46 1.47 0.96
N SER A 77 12.14 1.26 2.08
CA SER A 77 11.44 1.08 3.36
C SER A 77 10.62 2.32 3.73
N THR A 78 9.54 2.11 4.50
CA THR A 78 8.53 3.12 4.85
C THR A 78 9.10 4.47 5.31
N TRP A 79 10.21 4.48 6.05
CA TRP A 79 10.90 5.68 6.52
C TRP A 79 11.80 6.36 5.47
N GLY A 80 12.06 5.71 4.36
CA GLY A 80 12.99 6.18 3.32
C GLY A 80 12.32 6.80 2.09
N HIS A 81 11.02 7.08 2.11
CA HIS A 81 10.28 7.58 0.94
C HIS A 81 10.56 9.06 0.64
N VAL A 82 10.79 9.89 1.65
CA VAL A 82 10.75 11.36 1.54
C VAL A 82 11.87 11.90 0.65
N GLU A 83 13.13 11.58 0.98
CA GLU A 83 14.27 12.14 0.24
C GLU A 83 14.28 11.80 -1.27
N PRO A 84 14.09 10.52 -1.69
CA PRO A 84 14.05 10.22 -3.11
C PRO A 84 12.81 10.81 -3.81
N THR A 85 11.68 10.96 -3.10
CA THR A 85 10.50 11.63 -3.64
C THR A 85 10.79 13.11 -3.91
N LEU A 86 11.33 13.86 -2.95
CA LEU A 86 11.66 15.28 -3.12
C LEU A 86 12.69 15.48 -4.23
N ALA A 87 13.73 14.66 -4.26
CA ALA A 87 14.75 14.73 -5.34
C ALA A 87 14.15 14.47 -6.73
N SER A 88 13.16 13.57 -6.83
CA SER A 88 12.47 13.28 -8.08
C SER A 88 11.50 14.40 -8.49
N VAL A 89 10.86 15.05 -7.52
CA VAL A 89 10.01 16.23 -7.74
C VAL A 89 10.86 17.39 -8.25
N ASP A 90 12.02 17.65 -7.64
CA ASP A 90 12.97 18.70 -8.05
C ASP A 90 13.48 18.47 -9.48
N ALA A 91 13.63 17.22 -9.88
CA ALA A 91 14.02 16.83 -11.24
C ALA A 91 12.84 16.86 -12.25
N GLY A 92 11.60 17.06 -11.79
CA GLY A 92 10.41 17.14 -12.63
C GLY A 92 9.88 15.79 -13.12
N HIS A 93 10.22 14.68 -12.46
CA HIS A 93 9.81 13.34 -12.88
C HIS A 93 8.37 12.99 -12.45
N MET A 94 7.72 12.14 -13.24
CA MET A 94 6.47 11.47 -12.85
C MET A 94 6.74 10.42 -11.80
N LEU A 95 5.85 10.29 -10.79
CA LEU A 95 6.12 9.50 -9.58
C LEU A 95 5.03 8.46 -9.28
N LEU A 96 5.48 7.25 -8.91
CA LEU A 96 4.71 6.31 -8.11
C LEU A 96 5.46 6.11 -6.78
N ILE A 97 4.82 6.50 -5.68
CA ILE A 97 5.39 6.45 -4.34
C ILE A 97 4.69 5.36 -3.56
N GLU A 98 5.42 4.45 -2.92
CA GLU A 98 4.81 3.46 -2.03
C GLU A 98 4.17 4.11 -0.81
N LYS A 99 3.17 3.45 -0.28
CA LYS A 99 2.48 3.89 0.94
C LYS A 99 3.28 3.52 2.21
N PRO A 100 3.17 4.33 3.27
CA PRO A 100 2.57 5.65 3.34
C PRO A 100 3.46 6.72 2.66
N LEU A 101 2.88 7.86 2.33
CA LEU A 101 3.62 8.96 1.66
C LEU A 101 4.87 9.40 2.44
N ALA A 102 4.77 9.40 3.78
CA ALA A 102 5.83 9.57 4.75
C ALA A 102 5.42 8.89 6.07
N THR A 103 6.30 8.88 7.08
CA THR A 103 5.99 8.38 8.43
C THR A 103 5.70 9.50 9.44
N ASP A 104 5.90 10.75 9.06
CA ASP A 104 5.64 11.95 9.85
C ASP A 104 4.71 12.91 9.12
N ALA A 105 3.81 13.57 9.88
CA ALA A 105 2.81 14.47 9.30
C ALA A 105 3.43 15.70 8.64
N ARG A 106 4.53 16.25 9.18
CA ARG A 106 5.24 17.41 8.61
C ARG A 106 5.96 17.02 7.33
N GLU A 107 6.68 15.93 7.33
CA GLU A 107 7.36 15.40 6.13
C GLU A 107 6.34 15.11 5.02
N SER A 108 5.20 14.53 5.38
CA SER A 108 4.13 14.25 4.42
C SER A 108 3.52 15.54 3.84
N ALA A 109 3.39 16.61 4.64
CA ALA A 109 2.95 17.92 4.17
C ALA A 109 3.98 18.56 3.23
N GLU A 110 5.27 18.48 3.57
CA GLU A 110 6.37 18.96 2.74
C GLU A 110 6.39 18.27 1.37
N VAL A 111 6.28 16.95 1.34
CA VAL A 111 6.20 16.17 0.09
C VAL A 111 4.99 16.58 -0.75
N LEU A 112 3.81 16.73 -0.11
CA LEU A 112 2.60 17.16 -0.81
C LEU A 112 2.76 18.57 -1.41
N GLU A 113 3.29 19.52 -0.64
CA GLU A 113 3.53 20.89 -1.08
C GLU A 113 4.53 20.93 -2.25
N ALA A 114 5.61 20.17 -2.17
CA ALA A 114 6.60 20.09 -3.24
C ALA A 114 5.98 19.56 -4.54
N ILE A 115 5.19 18.48 -4.48
CA ILE A 115 4.48 17.90 -5.62
C ILE A 115 3.51 18.92 -6.25
N GLN A 116 2.74 19.62 -5.42
CA GLN A 116 1.77 20.62 -5.88
C GLN A 116 2.46 21.82 -6.53
N ASN A 117 3.54 22.33 -5.94
CA ASN A 117 4.29 23.48 -6.44
C ASN A 117 5.00 23.16 -7.76
N ALA A 118 5.55 21.98 -7.90
CA ALA A 118 6.19 21.53 -9.14
C ALA A 118 5.20 21.12 -10.23
N GLY A 119 3.95 20.81 -9.88
CA GLY A 119 2.93 20.34 -10.82
C GLY A 119 3.23 18.99 -11.46
N VAL A 120 4.05 18.15 -10.81
CA VAL A 120 4.40 16.83 -11.31
C VAL A 120 3.26 15.82 -11.08
N ASP A 121 3.11 14.86 -11.99
CA ASP A 121 2.14 13.77 -11.81
C ASP A 121 2.69 12.75 -10.81
N ALA A 122 2.13 12.73 -9.61
CA ALA A 122 2.52 11.84 -8.53
C ALA A 122 1.32 11.05 -7.99
N VAL A 123 1.49 9.73 -7.87
CA VAL A 123 0.48 8.81 -7.32
C VAL A 123 1.06 8.01 -6.16
N VAL A 124 0.19 7.55 -5.27
CA VAL A 124 0.56 6.72 -4.10
C VAL A 124 0.06 5.30 -4.27
N GLY A 125 0.89 4.32 -3.95
CA GLY A 125 0.70 2.89 -4.15
C GLY A 125 -0.32 2.25 -3.22
N TYR A 126 -1.59 2.63 -3.33
CA TYR A 126 -2.71 1.97 -2.65
C TYR A 126 -3.26 0.82 -3.52
N THR A 127 -2.49 -0.23 -3.61
CA THR A 127 -2.70 -1.40 -4.47
C THR A 127 -4.12 -1.99 -4.38
N GLN A 128 -4.77 -1.92 -3.22
CA GLN A 128 -6.10 -2.50 -3.03
C GLN A 128 -7.17 -1.87 -3.93
N ARG A 129 -7.01 -0.61 -4.37
CA ARG A 129 -7.91 0.05 -5.34
C ARG A 129 -7.99 -0.71 -6.67
N PHE A 130 -7.00 -1.54 -6.99
CA PHE A 130 -6.89 -2.30 -8.23
C PHE A 130 -7.45 -3.72 -8.14
N ARG A 131 -7.98 -4.14 -6.99
CA ARG A 131 -8.72 -5.38 -6.89
C ARG A 131 -10.05 -5.25 -7.64
N ARG A 132 -10.32 -6.21 -8.52
CA ARG A 132 -11.52 -6.23 -9.38
C ARG A 132 -12.81 -6.01 -8.59
N ARG A 133 -12.95 -6.64 -7.42
CA ARG A 133 -14.15 -6.50 -6.59
C ARG A 133 -14.38 -5.07 -6.10
N PHE A 134 -13.33 -4.36 -5.73
CA PHE A 134 -13.44 -2.97 -5.29
C PHE A 134 -13.71 -1.99 -6.43
N LEU A 135 -13.14 -2.22 -7.61
CA LEU A 135 -13.45 -1.43 -8.81
C LEU A 135 -14.93 -1.52 -9.18
N VAL A 136 -15.50 -2.74 -9.14
CA VAL A 136 -16.92 -2.96 -9.40
C VAL A 136 -17.80 -2.25 -8.36
N VAL A 137 -17.44 -2.35 -7.09
CA VAL A 137 -18.17 -1.66 -5.99
C VAL A 137 -18.11 -0.15 -6.16
N LYS A 138 -16.93 0.41 -6.45
CA LYS A 138 -16.78 1.86 -6.69
C LYS A 138 -17.71 2.36 -7.79
N GLU A 139 -17.80 1.62 -8.89
CA GLU A 139 -18.71 1.97 -9.97
C GLU A 139 -20.19 1.92 -9.54
N ARG A 140 -20.58 0.93 -8.73
CA ARG A 140 -21.96 0.81 -8.22
C ARG A 140 -22.33 1.92 -7.25
N ILE A 141 -21.43 2.33 -6.38
CA ILE A 141 -21.65 3.47 -5.48
C ILE A 141 -21.75 4.76 -6.29
N LYS A 142 -20.81 4.99 -7.23
CA LYS A 142 -20.78 6.18 -8.10
C LYS A 142 -22.06 6.33 -8.91
N THR A 143 -22.67 5.24 -9.35
CA THR A 143 -23.96 5.25 -10.07
C THR A 143 -25.18 5.35 -9.15
N GLY A 144 -25.00 5.55 -7.84
CA GLY A 144 -26.07 5.83 -6.88
C GLY A 144 -26.90 4.61 -6.49
N GLN A 145 -26.44 3.38 -6.72
CA GLN A 145 -27.23 2.17 -6.51
C GLN A 145 -27.61 1.93 -5.04
N ILE A 146 -26.81 2.44 -4.10
CA ILE A 146 -27.12 2.34 -2.67
C ILE A 146 -27.69 3.63 -2.07
N GLY A 147 -27.84 4.69 -2.87
CA GLY A 147 -28.20 6.02 -2.38
C GLY A 147 -27.07 6.66 -1.58
N ASP A 148 -27.44 7.52 -0.61
CA ASP A 148 -26.47 8.19 0.26
C ASP A 148 -25.99 7.21 1.34
N VAL A 149 -24.68 7.20 1.61
CA VAL A 149 -24.09 6.34 2.64
C VAL A 149 -24.52 6.84 4.02
N THR A 150 -24.94 5.91 4.89
CA THR A 150 -25.38 6.21 6.27
C THR A 150 -24.45 5.60 7.31
N ALA A 151 -23.85 4.46 7.00
CA ALA A 151 -22.89 3.78 7.89
C ALA A 151 -21.92 2.91 7.08
N ALA A 152 -20.71 2.74 7.64
CA ALA A 152 -19.73 1.79 7.12
C ALA A 152 -19.02 1.04 8.26
N VAL A 153 -18.54 -0.16 7.94
CA VAL A 153 -17.68 -0.93 8.81
C VAL A 153 -16.51 -1.50 8.01
N THR A 154 -15.30 -1.45 8.57
CA THR A 154 -14.13 -2.11 8.00
C THR A 154 -13.42 -2.95 9.04
N ARG A 155 -12.95 -4.12 8.63
CA ARG A 155 -12.19 -5.02 9.47
C ARG A 155 -11.02 -5.61 8.67
N ALA A 156 -9.80 -5.48 9.20
CA ALA A 156 -8.62 -6.16 8.66
C ALA A 156 -7.82 -6.78 9.80
N PHE A 157 -7.77 -8.11 9.82
CA PHE A 157 -7.00 -8.88 10.81
C PHE A 157 -5.87 -9.60 10.09
N MET A 158 -4.66 -9.49 10.63
CA MET A 158 -3.45 -9.99 9.99
C MET A 158 -2.69 -10.96 10.89
N ASN A 159 -2.08 -11.96 10.27
CA ASN A 159 -1.11 -12.81 10.93
C ASN A 159 0.06 -11.96 11.46
N ARG A 160 0.44 -12.17 12.71
CA ARG A 160 1.52 -11.43 13.39
C ARG A 160 2.89 -11.55 12.71
N MET A 161 3.08 -12.49 11.81
CA MET A 161 4.30 -12.59 11.01
C MET A 161 4.40 -11.50 9.95
N ALA A 162 3.28 -11.07 9.37
CA ALA A 162 3.26 -10.10 8.28
C ALA A 162 3.96 -8.77 8.65
N PRO A 163 3.67 -8.12 9.79
CA PRO A 163 4.35 -6.90 10.20
C PRO A 163 5.72 -7.11 10.86
N THR A 164 6.01 -8.34 11.31
CA THR A 164 7.21 -8.62 12.15
C THR A 164 8.51 -8.27 11.41
N GLY A 165 8.58 -8.48 10.11
CA GLY A 165 9.75 -8.17 9.29
C GLY A 165 10.07 -6.67 9.34
N GLU A 166 9.13 -5.83 9.01
CA GLU A 166 9.29 -4.37 9.00
C GLU A 166 9.58 -3.82 10.39
N VAL A 167 8.84 -4.28 11.40
CA VAL A 167 9.02 -3.86 12.80
C VAL A 167 10.43 -4.20 13.32
N ARG A 168 10.99 -5.34 12.97
CA ARG A 168 12.34 -5.74 13.41
C ARG A 168 13.45 -4.98 12.71
N LEU A 169 13.27 -4.62 11.45
CA LEU A 169 14.27 -3.91 10.64
C LEU A 169 14.31 -2.41 10.95
N THR A 170 13.26 -1.84 11.53
CA THR A 170 13.15 -0.41 11.78
C THR A 170 13.61 -0.05 13.20
N GLN A 171 14.52 0.92 13.31
CA GLN A 171 14.99 1.44 14.59
C GLN A 171 13.97 2.37 15.26
N ASP A 172 13.37 3.28 14.49
CA ASP A 172 12.32 4.18 14.96
C ASP A 172 10.94 3.53 14.78
N ARG A 173 10.38 3.07 15.91
CA ARG A 173 9.10 2.34 15.93
C ARG A 173 7.90 3.21 16.27
N ARG A 174 8.09 4.53 16.45
CA ARG A 174 7.03 5.43 16.93
C ARG A 174 5.78 5.42 16.06
N TYR A 175 5.95 5.21 14.75
CA TYR A 175 4.88 5.21 13.76
C TYR A 175 4.60 3.82 13.17
N LEU A 176 5.26 2.78 13.67
CA LEU A 176 5.01 1.40 13.24
C LEU A 176 3.86 0.79 14.03
N THR A 177 2.67 1.27 13.78
CA THR A 177 1.45 0.76 14.40
C THR A 177 0.62 -0.03 13.38
N PRO A 178 -0.27 -0.91 13.84
CA PRO A 178 -1.22 -1.58 12.96
C PRO A 178 -1.98 -0.58 12.08
N MET A 179 -2.29 0.60 12.64
CA MET A 179 -3.07 1.60 11.96
C MET A 179 -2.30 2.27 10.81
N VAL A 180 -1.10 2.79 11.09
CA VAL A 180 -0.30 3.52 10.10
C VAL A 180 0.20 2.62 8.98
N VAL A 181 0.70 1.41 9.31
CA VAL A 181 1.34 0.53 8.33
C VAL A 181 0.34 -0.27 7.50
N SER A 182 -0.68 -0.83 8.14
CA SER A 182 -1.64 -1.73 7.49
C SER A 182 -3.05 -1.17 7.42
N GLY A 183 -3.53 -0.52 8.47
CA GLY A 183 -4.85 0.09 8.54
C GLY A 183 -5.06 1.16 7.48
N THR A 184 -3.99 1.81 7.04
CA THR A 184 -4.01 2.78 5.94
C THR A 184 -4.67 2.23 4.66
N HIS A 185 -4.55 0.92 4.37
CA HIS A 185 -5.21 0.29 3.23
C HIS A 185 -6.73 0.25 3.40
N SER A 186 -7.21 -0.15 4.58
CA SER A 186 -8.66 -0.17 4.88
C SER A 186 -9.24 1.25 4.90
N LEU A 187 -8.46 2.19 5.44
CA LEU A 187 -8.84 3.60 5.49
C LEU A 187 -8.95 4.18 4.07
N ASP A 188 -7.93 3.99 3.24
CA ASP A 188 -7.95 4.42 1.85
C ASP A 188 -9.14 3.84 1.09
N MET A 189 -9.36 2.54 1.20
CA MET A 189 -10.44 1.86 0.50
C MET A 189 -11.81 2.40 0.88
N CYS A 190 -12.08 2.58 2.18
CA CYS A 190 -13.38 3.05 2.64
C CYS A 190 -13.63 4.51 2.19
N LEU A 191 -12.65 5.39 2.39
CA LEU A 191 -12.75 6.79 1.92
C LEU A 191 -12.89 6.89 0.40
N TRP A 192 -12.11 6.10 -0.34
CA TRP A 192 -12.22 6.07 -1.80
C TRP A 192 -13.57 5.56 -2.28
N LEU A 193 -14.12 4.51 -1.66
CA LEU A 193 -15.45 4.00 -2.01
C LEU A 193 -16.54 5.02 -1.73
N MET A 194 -16.54 5.62 -0.54
CA MET A 194 -17.51 6.66 -0.16
C MET A 194 -17.37 7.96 -1.00
N GLY A 195 -16.16 8.28 -1.46
CA GLY A 195 -15.91 9.43 -2.31
C GLY A 195 -16.02 10.77 -1.57
N ASP A 196 -16.58 11.79 -2.23
CA ASP A 196 -16.62 13.17 -1.72
C ASP A 196 -17.47 13.33 -0.44
N ALA A 197 -18.39 12.40 -0.18
CA ALA A 197 -19.17 12.37 1.07
C ALA A 197 -18.32 11.97 2.29
N ALA A 198 -17.15 11.35 2.06
CA ALA A 198 -16.27 10.89 3.13
C ALA A 198 -15.39 12.02 3.68
N LYS A 199 -15.95 12.86 4.53
CA LYS A 199 -15.25 13.95 5.24
C LYS A 199 -15.27 13.67 6.73
N PRO A 200 -14.26 12.99 7.29
CA PRO A 200 -14.17 12.76 8.74
C PRO A 200 -14.04 14.08 9.51
N VAL A 201 -14.86 14.27 10.52
CA VAL A 201 -14.83 15.44 11.43
C VAL A 201 -14.49 15.07 12.84
N SER A 202 -14.69 13.81 13.26
CA SER A 202 -14.21 13.34 14.56
C SER A 202 -13.80 11.87 14.52
N ILE A 203 -12.95 11.47 15.50
CA ILE A 203 -12.47 10.11 15.69
C ILE A 203 -12.38 9.77 17.18
N TYR A 204 -12.92 8.62 17.57
CA TYR A 204 -12.68 7.98 18.85
C TYR A 204 -12.11 6.58 18.65
N ALA A 205 -10.98 6.26 19.29
CA ALA A 205 -10.32 4.97 19.13
C ALA A 205 -9.77 4.41 20.45
N ARG A 206 -9.55 3.09 20.47
CA ARG A 206 -8.87 2.33 21.52
C ARG A 206 -7.89 1.34 20.90
N SER A 207 -6.79 1.09 21.63
CA SER A 207 -5.77 0.10 21.25
C SER A 207 -5.52 -0.90 22.36
N THR A 208 -5.00 -2.08 21.97
CA THR A 208 -4.53 -3.10 22.91
C THR A 208 -3.07 -3.43 22.67
N GLU A 209 -2.36 -3.84 23.73
CA GLU A 209 -0.94 -4.21 23.72
C GLU A 209 -0.74 -5.44 24.61
N LYS A 210 -0.77 -6.65 24.04
CA LYS A 210 -0.62 -7.91 24.78
C LYS A 210 0.40 -8.83 24.12
N VAL A 211 0.30 -9.02 22.81
CA VAL A 211 1.11 -9.96 22.02
C VAL A 211 2.26 -9.24 21.31
N MET A 212 1.97 -8.10 20.68
CA MET A 212 2.94 -7.33 19.92
C MET A 212 3.76 -6.35 20.76
N SER A 213 3.47 -6.26 22.04
CA SER A 213 4.21 -5.44 23.02
C SER A 213 5.71 -5.78 23.08
N GLU A 214 6.09 -7.05 22.91
CA GLU A 214 7.48 -7.49 22.82
C GLU A 214 8.24 -6.87 21.62
N LEU A 215 7.51 -6.47 20.60
CA LEU A 215 8.04 -5.77 19.44
C LEU A 215 7.93 -4.24 19.55
N GLY A 216 7.42 -3.73 20.67
CA GLY A 216 7.24 -2.30 20.95
C GLY A 216 6.12 -1.66 20.12
N THR A 217 5.10 -2.43 19.74
CA THR A 217 3.93 -1.95 18.99
C THR A 217 2.63 -2.54 19.55
N LYS A 218 1.50 -2.16 18.96
CA LYS A 218 0.15 -2.53 19.39
C LYS A 218 -0.32 -3.82 18.73
N ASP A 219 -1.23 -4.54 19.38
CA ASP A 219 -1.94 -5.67 18.81
C ASP A 219 -3.01 -5.21 17.83
N ALA A 220 -3.80 -4.23 18.25
CA ALA A 220 -4.96 -3.77 17.51
C ALA A 220 -5.30 -2.32 17.83
N THR A 221 -5.94 -1.64 16.88
CA THR A 221 -6.58 -0.34 17.07
C THR A 221 -7.99 -0.42 16.44
N PHE A 222 -9.00 -0.11 17.25
CA PHE A 222 -10.41 -0.06 16.84
C PHE A 222 -10.94 1.34 17.08
N GLY A 223 -11.67 1.89 16.13
CA GLY A 223 -12.20 3.24 16.26
C GLY A 223 -13.45 3.51 15.44
N VAL A 224 -14.05 4.65 15.72
CA VAL A 224 -15.22 5.15 15.02
C VAL A 224 -14.95 6.55 14.51
N PHE A 225 -15.11 6.75 13.21
CA PHE A 225 -15.14 8.05 12.58
C PHE A 225 -16.59 8.55 12.48
N THR A 226 -16.79 9.86 12.72
CA THR A 226 -18.01 10.57 12.33
C THR A 226 -17.68 11.47 11.14
N MET A 227 -18.53 11.42 10.11
CA MET A 227 -18.39 12.25 8.92
C MET A 227 -19.20 13.56 9.08
N GLU A 228 -18.89 14.58 8.27
CA GLU A 228 -19.55 15.88 8.27
C GLU A 228 -21.08 15.77 8.09
N ASP A 229 -21.55 14.82 7.31
CA ASP A 229 -22.97 14.54 7.05
C ASP A 229 -23.64 13.65 8.11
N GLY A 230 -22.92 13.27 9.18
CA GLY A 230 -23.39 12.39 10.23
C GLY A 230 -23.21 10.89 9.95
N THR A 231 -22.67 10.49 8.81
CA THR A 231 -22.32 9.10 8.52
C THR A 231 -21.32 8.58 9.56
N ILE A 232 -21.55 7.37 10.05
CA ILE A 232 -20.67 6.71 11.04
C ILE A 232 -19.89 5.59 10.36
N TRP A 233 -18.57 5.55 10.60
CA TRP A 233 -17.72 4.48 10.12
C TRP A 233 -16.91 3.85 11.24
N SER A 234 -17.11 2.54 11.49
CA SER A 234 -16.29 1.74 12.39
C SER A 234 -15.11 1.13 11.64
N MET A 235 -13.90 1.43 12.09
CA MET A 235 -12.66 0.95 11.51
C MET A 235 -11.84 0.12 12.49
N ASN A 236 -11.46 -1.10 12.07
CA ASN A 236 -10.84 -2.09 12.96
C ASN A 236 -9.64 -2.75 12.27
N ILE A 237 -8.48 -2.70 12.90
CA ILE A 237 -7.23 -3.34 12.46
C ILE A 237 -6.62 -4.15 13.58
N CYS A 238 -6.09 -5.34 13.27
CA CYS A 238 -5.40 -6.20 14.24
C CYS A 238 -4.23 -6.93 13.58
N TRP A 239 -3.09 -6.99 14.27
CA TRP A 239 -1.88 -7.72 13.89
C TRP A 239 -1.64 -8.98 14.73
N ALA A 240 -2.58 -9.36 15.59
CA ALA A 240 -2.36 -10.37 16.63
C ALA A 240 -2.85 -11.77 16.27
N LEU A 241 -3.25 -12.05 15.02
CA LEU A 241 -3.57 -13.43 14.64
C LEU A 241 -2.35 -14.33 14.89
N PRO A 242 -2.55 -15.57 15.35
CA PRO A 242 -1.46 -16.48 15.66
C PRO A 242 -0.62 -16.81 14.42
N ARG A 243 0.62 -17.20 14.64
CA ARG A 243 1.58 -17.55 13.56
C ARG A 243 1.09 -18.73 12.72
N GLU A 244 0.32 -19.61 13.33
CA GLU A 244 -0.29 -20.81 12.75
C GLU A 244 -1.50 -20.48 11.87
N TRP A 245 -1.99 -19.22 11.89
CA TRP A 245 -3.09 -18.81 11.03
C TRP A 245 -2.68 -19.00 9.55
N PRO A 246 -3.44 -19.79 8.76
CA PRO A 246 -3.13 -19.99 7.35
C PRO A 246 -3.38 -18.68 6.58
N GLY A 247 -2.34 -18.14 6.00
CA GLY A 247 -2.41 -16.89 5.26
C GLY A 247 -1.89 -15.66 6.01
N ALA A 248 -1.51 -14.63 5.25
CA ALA A 248 -0.93 -13.39 5.76
C ALA A 248 -1.98 -12.45 6.32
N VAL A 249 -3.12 -12.34 5.65
CA VAL A 249 -4.23 -11.45 6.02
C VAL A 249 -5.48 -12.28 6.24
N TYR A 250 -6.16 -12.06 7.36
CA TYR A 250 -7.45 -12.72 7.63
C TYR A 250 -8.53 -12.25 6.67
N GLY A 251 -8.59 -10.93 6.43
CA GLY A 251 -9.54 -10.34 5.51
C GLY A 251 -9.47 -8.83 5.51
N LEU A 252 -9.93 -8.25 4.41
CA LEU A 252 -10.29 -6.85 4.30
C LEU A 252 -11.80 -6.80 4.06
N GLU A 253 -12.57 -6.84 5.14
CA GLU A 253 -14.02 -6.81 5.09
C GLU A 253 -14.50 -5.35 5.12
N ILE A 254 -15.42 -5.01 4.23
CA ILE A 254 -16.02 -3.68 4.14
C ILE A 254 -17.51 -3.82 3.92
N GLY A 255 -18.30 -3.39 4.91
CA GLY A 255 -19.75 -3.23 4.79
C GLY A 255 -20.12 -1.77 4.64
N ILE A 256 -20.93 -1.40 3.66
CA ILE A 256 -21.42 -0.04 3.44
C ILE A 256 -22.94 -0.08 3.31
N VAL A 257 -23.62 0.65 4.19
CA VAL A 257 -25.08 0.80 4.18
C VAL A 257 -25.43 2.18 3.66
N GLY A 258 -26.31 2.22 2.69
CA GLY A 258 -26.87 3.45 2.15
C GLY A 258 -28.38 3.52 2.27
N THR A 259 -28.97 4.65 1.92
CA THR A 259 -30.42 4.90 2.03
C THR A 259 -31.28 4.03 1.11
N LYS A 260 -30.66 3.39 0.08
CA LYS A 260 -31.37 2.57 -0.92
C LYS A 260 -30.82 1.17 -1.07
N GLY A 261 -29.77 0.80 -0.31
CA GLY A 261 -29.16 -0.51 -0.45
C GLY A 261 -27.95 -0.71 0.45
N VAL A 262 -27.36 -1.89 0.33
CA VAL A 262 -26.18 -2.30 1.09
C VAL A 262 -25.18 -2.94 0.13
N ILE A 263 -23.90 -2.73 0.38
CA ILE A 263 -22.78 -3.46 -0.22
C ILE A 263 -22.01 -4.11 0.91
N ASP A 264 -21.78 -5.42 0.81
CA ASP A 264 -20.96 -6.17 1.74
C ASP A 264 -19.85 -6.87 0.96
N ILE A 265 -18.62 -6.62 1.37
CA ILE A 265 -17.40 -7.14 0.73
C ILE A 265 -16.71 -8.03 1.74
N GLU A 266 -16.71 -9.32 1.49
CA GLU A 266 -15.94 -10.30 2.24
C GLU A 266 -14.70 -10.69 1.43
N ASP A 267 -13.58 -10.01 1.69
CA ASP A 267 -12.29 -10.35 1.12
C ASP A 267 -11.42 -11.06 2.17
N THR A 268 -11.85 -12.27 2.54
CA THR A 268 -11.20 -13.06 3.59
C THR A 268 -9.99 -13.84 3.11
N HIS A 269 -9.72 -13.85 1.81
CA HIS A 269 -8.66 -14.64 1.17
C HIS A 269 -8.75 -16.15 1.48
N ARG A 270 -9.96 -16.66 1.74
CA ARG A 270 -10.25 -18.08 2.02
C ARG A 270 -10.95 -18.79 0.88
N ASP A 271 -11.02 -18.18 -0.27
CA ASP A 271 -11.64 -18.72 -1.48
C ASP A 271 -10.86 -19.90 -2.07
N VAL A 272 -9.55 -20.01 -1.78
CA VAL A 272 -8.74 -21.17 -2.17
C VAL A 272 -7.99 -21.70 -0.94
N VAL A 273 -8.43 -22.85 -0.45
CA VAL A 273 -7.82 -23.51 0.72
C VAL A 273 -7.08 -24.76 0.25
N LEU A 274 -5.80 -24.83 0.53
CA LEU A 274 -4.99 -26.04 0.37
C LEU A 274 -4.85 -26.75 1.71
N ALA A 275 -5.22 -28.00 1.77
CA ALA A 275 -4.87 -28.92 2.86
C ALA A 275 -3.99 -30.03 2.28
N SER A 276 -2.80 -30.26 2.82
CA SER A 276 -1.81 -31.20 2.29
C SER A 276 -1.05 -31.90 3.42
N GLU A 277 -0.66 -33.14 3.17
CA GLU A 277 0.28 -33.86 4.06
C GLU A 277 1.70 -33.27 3.94
N LEU A 278 2.01 -32.58 2.84
CA LEU A 278 3.27 -31.89 2.66
C LEU A 278 3.20 -30.53 3.38
N PRO A 279 4.22 -30.21 4.20
CA PRO A 279 4.25 -28.93 4.87
C PRO A 279 4.31 -27.79 3.86
N GLN A 280 3.49 -26.77 4.10
CA GLN A 280 3.45 -25.55 3.30
C GLN A 280 4.22 -24.44 4.04
N GLY A 281 5.07 -23.73 3.31
CA GLY A 281 5.62 -22.46 3.78
C GLY A 281 4.52 -21.40 3.83
N PRO A 282 4.69 -20.29 4.57
CA PRO A 282 3.75 -19.19 4.55
C PRO A 282 3.71 -18.55 3.16
N ALA A 283 2.52 -18.16 2.71
CA ALA A 283 2.32 -17.44 1.45
C ALA A 283 3.07 -16.09 1.41
N TYR A 284 3.38 -15.53 2.58
CA TYR A 284 4.20 -14.34 2.75
C TYR A 284 5.42 -14.69 3.61
N ASN A 285 6.60 -14.55 3.01
CA ASN A 285 7.88 -14.74 3.68
C ASN A 285 8.72 -13.45 3.54
N PRO A 286 8.67 -12.55 4.54
CA PRO A 286 9.49 -11.35 4.52
C PRO A 286 10.99 -11.69 4.50
N ASP A 287 11.76 -10.97 3.71
CA ASP A 287 13.22 -11.14 3.63
C ASP A 287 13.88 -11.07 5.03
N GLY A 288 14.77 -12.02 5.31
CA GLY A 288 15.53 -12.06 6.55
C GLY A 288 14.80 -12.65 7.76
N LEU A 289 13.59 -13.18 7.59
CA LEU A 289 12.91 -13.94 8.63
C LEU A 289 13.03 -15.45 8.38
N THR A 290 13.58 -16.18 9.37
CA THR A 290 13.42 -17.62 9.43
C THR A 290 12.01 -17.91 9.96
N ILE A 291 11.20 -18.61 9.18
CA ILE A 291 9.84 -18.96 9.56
C ILE A 291 9.82 -20.43 9.97
N ASP A 292 9.72 -20.66 11.28
CA ASP A 292 9.73 -22.00 11.88
C ASP A 292 8.34 -22.67 11.88
N VAL A 293 7.31 -21.98 11.35
CA VAL A 293 5.94 -22.49 11.38
C VAL A 293 5.70 -23.38 10.17
N VAL A 294 5.51 -24.66 10.44
CA VAL A 294 5.07 -25.66 9.46
C VAL A 294 3.55 -25.73 9.49
N ARG A 295 2.92 -25.55 8.36
CA ARG A 295 1.45 -25.62 8.20
C ARG A 295 1.09 -26.68 7.18
N ASN A 296 0.01 -27.41 7.47
CA ASN A 296 -0.61 -28.35 6.55
C ASN A 296 -1.86 -27.80 5.88
N VAL A 297 -2.26 -26.58 6.27
CA VAL A 297 -3.36 -25.83 5.67
C VAL A 297 -2.86 -24.45 5.32
N ASP A 298 -3.12 -23.99 4.11
CA ASP A 298 -2.79 -22.63 3.66
C ASP A 298 -3.93 -22.01 2.85
N PHE A 299 -4.01 -20.68 2.86
CA PHE A 299 -4.89 -19.88 2.03
C PHE A 299 -4.08 -19.33 0.87
N LEU A 300 -4.20 -19.97 -0.30
CA LEU A 300 -3.28 -19.73 -1.43
C LEU A 300 -3.38 -18.33 -2.00
N THR A 301 -4.50 -17.64 -1.84
CA THR A 301 -4.73 -16.29 -2.39
C THR A 301 -4.60 -15.19 -1.33
N SER A 302 -3.89 -15.47 -0.23
CA SER A 302 -3.79 -14.56 0.91
C SER A 302 -2.70 -13.47 0.79
N PHE A 303 -1.86 -13.53 -0.24
CA PHE A 303 -0.81 -12.51 -0.44
C PHE A 303 -1.41 -11.24 -1.05
N PRO A 304 -1.41 -10.09 -0.33
CA PRO A 304 -2.13 -8.90 -0.76
C PRO A 304 -1.71 -8.32 -2.12
N PRO A 305 -0.43 -8.36 -2.54
CA PRO A 305 0.01 -7.88 -3.84
C PRO A 305 -0.49 -8.70 -5.02
N GLY A 306 -0.75 -10.00 -4.82
CA GLY A 306 -1.16 -10.94 -5.87
C GLY A 306 -0.57 -12.33 -5.68
N ASP A 307 -0.73 -13.17 -6.66
CA ASP A 307 -0.30 -14.56 -6.64
C ASP A 307 0.67 -14.87 -7.77
N MET A 308 1.55 -15.86 -7.59
CA MET A 308 2.52 -16.27 -8.61
C MET A 308 1.93 -17.35 -9.51
N TYR A 309 2.06 -17.15 -10.82
CA TYR A 309 1.76 -18.16 -11.82
C TYR A 309 2.78 -18.11 -12.96
N GLY A 310 3.42 -19.23 -13.25
CA GLY A 310 4.43 -19.31 -14.32
C GLY A 310 5.66 -18.42 -14.12
N GLY A 311 5.99 -18.07 -12.88
CA GLY A 311 7.08 -17.12 -12.54
C GLY A 311 6.70 -15.64 -12.58
N GLU A 312 5.45 -15.33 -12.94
CA GLU A 312 4.94 -13.95 -13.01
C GLU A 312 3.97 -13.65 -11.85
N LEU A 313 3.96 -12.40 -11.39
CA LEU A 313 2.97 -11.93 -10.44
C LEU A 313 1.66 -11.57 -11.16
N TRP A 314 0.55 -12.14 -10.67
CA TRP A 314 -0.81 -11.82 -11.09
C TRP A 314 -1.58 -11.21 -9.93
N GLY A 315 -2.40 -10.20 -10.19
CA GLY A 315 -3.23 -9.58 -9.18
C GLY A 315 -3.06 -8.06 -9.07
N PRO A 316 -3.52 -7.46 -7.97
CA PRO A 316 -3.74 -6.02 -7.88
C PRO A 316 -2.46 -5.18 -8.05
N MET A 317 -1.30 -5.64 -7.63
CA MET A 317 -0.05 -4.87 -7.82
C MET A 317 0.40 -4.86 -9.29
N ARG A 318 0.18 -5.94 -10.02
CA ARG A 318 0.39 -5.96 -11.48
C ARG A 318 -0.55 -4.97 -12.17
N GLU A 319 -1.83 -5.01 -11.82
CA GLU A 319 -2.84 -4.10 -12.40
C GLU A 319 -2.52 -2.62 -12.07
N GLU A 320 -2.14 -2.34 -10.84
CA GLU A 320 -1.73 -1.00 -10.42
C GLU A 320 -0.53 -0.50 -11.23
N THR A 321 0.55 -1.28 -11.26
CA THR A 321 1.80 -0.90 -11.92
C THR A 321 1.59 -0.70 -13.43
N ASN A 322 0.92 -1.64 -14.10
CA ASN A 322 0.61 -1.53 -15.52
C ASN A 322 -0.34 -0.35 -15.82
N SER A 323 -1.31 -0.08 -14.94
CA SER A 323 -2.18 1.09 -15.06
C SER A 323 -1.41 2.40 -14.90
N TRP A 324 -0.39 2.45 -14.02
CA TRP A 324 0.47 3.61 -13.90
C TRP A 324 1.32 3.80 -15.17
N PHE A 325 1.89 2.74 -15.74
CA PHE A 325 2.59 2.83 -17.03
C PHE A 325 1.67 3.33 -18.14
N GLN A 326 0.42 2.88 -18.19
CA GLN A 326 -0.58 3.41 -19.13
C GLN A 326 -0.89 4.90 -18.88
N ARG A 327 -0.93 5.33 -17.62
CA ARG A 327 -1.13 6.72 -17.24
C ARG A 327 0.01 7.60 -17.74
N ILE A 328 1.26 7.29 -17.39
CA ILE A 328 2.41 8.11 -17.79
C ILE A 328 2.71 8.05 -19.29
N TYR A 329 2.44 6.91 -19.94
CA TYR A 329 2.72 6.72 -21.35
C TYR A 329 1.61 7.28 -22.27
N ASN A 330 0.35 7.15 -21.89
CA ASN A 330 -0.81 7.50 -22.70
C ASN A 330 -1.67 8.64 -22.15
N GLY A 331 -1.40 9.18 -20.95
CA GLY A 331 -2.27 10.13 -20.27
C GLY A 331 -3.62 9.54 -19.82
N LYS A 332 -3.70 8.23 -19.63
CA LYS A 332 -4.94 7.56 -19.22
C LYS A 332 -5.28 7.87 -17.78
N SER A 333 -6.53 8.26 -17.51
CA SER A 333 -7.02 8.37 -16.13
C SER A 333 -7.08 6.99 -15.46
N THR A 334 -6.63 6.90 -14.23
CA THR A 334 -6.52 5.65 -13.47
C THR A 334 -7.02 5.84 -12.04
N PRO A 335 -7.41 4.76 -11.32
CA PRO A 335 -7.91 4.85 -9.94
C PRO A 335 -6.83 5.07 -8.87
N HIS A 336 -5.59 5.40 -9.25
CA HIS A 336 -4.52 5.66 -8.28
C HIS A 336 -4.88 6.75 -7.28
N ALA A 337 -4.40 6.60 -6.05
CA ALA A 337 -4.47 7.65 -5.05
C ALA A 337 -3.54 8.81 -5.40
N THR A 338 -4.02 10.02 -5.18
CA THR A 338 -3.20 11.23 -5.30
C THR A 338 -2.30 11.41 -4.07
N ALA A 339 -1.27 12.25 -4.17
CA ALA A 339 -0.45 12.63 -3.01
C ALA A 339 -1.28 13.28 -1.89
N ALA A 340 -2.32 14.07 -2.24
CA ALA A 340 -3.24 14.65 -1.27
C ALA A 340 -4.06 13.60 -0.50
N GLU A 341 -4.54 12.56 -1.19
CA GLU A 341 -5.19 11.43 -0.53
C GLU A 341 -4.20 10.65 0.36
N GLY A 342 -2.96 10.44 -0.10
CA GLY A 342 -1.90 9.81 0.69
C GLY A 342 -1.60 10.57 1.98
N HIS A 343 -1.47 11.89 1.90
CA HIS A 343 -1.28 12.77 3.06
C HIS A 343 -2.47 12.71 4.02
N ARG A 344 -3.70 12.90 3.52
CA ARG A 344 -4.93 12.77 4.31
C ARG A 344 -5.00 11.43 5.04
N ASN A 345 -4.71 10.34 4.34
CA ASN A 345 -4.77 8.99 4.90
C ASN A 345 -3.75 8.82 6.04
N LEU A 346 -2.53 9.36 5.90
CA LEU A 346 -1.55 9.36 6.98
C LEU A 346 -2.06 10.12 8.20
N LEU A 347 -2.58 11.35 8.03
CA LEU A 347 -3.11 12.16 9.14
C LEU A 347 -4.23 11.44 9.89
N LEU A 348 -5.16 10.81 9.18
CA LEU A 348 -6.28 10.10 9.80
C LEU A 348 -5.83 8.83 10.55
N THR A 349 -4.85 8.10 10.03
CA THR A 349 -4.27 6.95 10.75
C THR A 349 -3.56 7.39 12.04
N MET A 350 -2.82 8.50 11.99
CA MET A 350 -2.15 9.08 13.16
C MET A 350 -3.16 9.65 14.16
N ALA A 351 -4.25 10.28 13.71
CA ALA A 351 -5.32 10.76 14.57
C ALA A 351 -5.99 9.60 15.31
N MET A 352 -6.20 8.48 14.66
CA MET A 352 -6.73 7.27 15.29
C MET A 352 -5.83 6.74 16.41
N ASP A 353 -4.52 6.67 16.16
CA ASP A 353 -3.54 6.30 17.19
C ASP A 353 -3.45 7.32 18.33
N LEU A 354 -3.55 8.61 18.02
CA LEU A 354 -3.53 9.67 19.03
C LEU A 354 -4.78 9.64 19.91
N SER A 355 -5.98 9.46 19.32
CA SER A 355 -7.23 9.25 20.05
C SER A 355 -7.12 8.06 21.01
N ALA A 356 -6.63 6.93 20.52
CA ALA A 356 -6.43 5.73 21.33
C ALA A 356 -5.45 5.95 22.48
N LYS A 357 -4.36 6.70 22.26
CA LYS A 357 -3.36 7.06 23.27
C LYS A 357 -3.91 8.00 24.34
N ARG A 358 -4.70 9.00 23.93
CA ARG A 358 -5.31 9.99 24.84
C ARG A 358 -6.55 9.47 25.54
N GLY A 359 -7.19 8.45 24.97
CA GLY A 359 -8.44 7.88 25.45
C GLY A 359 -9.65 8.81 25.32
N MET A 360 -9.60 9.72 24.34
CA MET A 360 -10.63 10.72 24.09
C MET A 360 -10.90 10.88 22.59
N GLU A 361 -12.06 11.43 22.27
CA GLU A 361 -12.41 11.87 20.93
C GLU A 361 -11.51 13.03 20.49
N LEU A 362 -11.17 13.06 19.21
CA LEU A 362 -10.49 14.17 18.53
C LEU A 362 -11.42 14.72 17.46
N GLU A 363 -11.46 16.04 17.36
CA GLU A 363 -12.17 16.83 16.34
C GLU A 363 -11.19 17.41 15.31
#